data_510a7ef7cb360c0a06541d2a29a24e83
#
_entry.id   510a7ef7cb360c0a06541d2a29a24e83
#
_cell.length_a   1.000
_cell.length_b   1.000
_cell.length_c   1.000
_cell.angle_alpha   90.00
_cell.angle_beta   90.00
_cell.angle_gamma   90.00
#
_symmetry.space_group_name_H-M   'P 1'
#
loop_
_entity.id
_entity.type
_entity.pdbx_description
1 polymer ?
#
loop_
_entity_poly.entity_id
_entity_poly.type
_entity_poly.pdbx_seq_one_letter_code
_entity_poly.pdbx_strand_id
1 'polypeptide(L)'
;EEFCQICLKLKFESEGYQELPAWQGDMGIEGFTRTGKVFQCYCPDDDYDPSTLYEKQRDKISKDLAKLEKNLTELKDYLKEVKIAAWIFLTPYYKNKELVKHCQNKALEYRAKELEILSHDFDVLIYDEDFFVEQARIALGINGSKIEIRVDTSNDVDWKDSNIDRKSVV
;
A
#
# COMPACT_ATOMS: atom_id res chain seq x y z
N GLU A 1 1.43 9.65 0.10
CA GLU A 1 0.49 9.06 1.08
C GLU A 1 -0.94 9.56 0.83
N GLU A 2 -1.21 10.88 0.84
CA GLU A 2 -2.55 11.45 0.55
C GLU A 2 -3.15 10.98 -0.77
N PHE A 3 -2.37 10.92 -1.84
CA PHE A 3 -2.85 10.44 -3.13
C PHE A 3 -3.29 8.97 -3.08
N CYS A 4 -2.56 8.13 -2.36
CA CYS A 4 -2.92 6.74 -2.14
C CYS A 4 -4.26 6.63 -1.40
N GLN A 5 -4.49 7.46 -0.38
CA GLN A 5 -5.75 7.50 0.36
C GLN A 5 -6.95 7.91 -0.53
N ILE A 6 -6.75 8.87 -1.45
CA ILE A 6 -7.79 9.23 -2.44
C ILE A 6 -8.13 8.03 -3.33
N CYS A 7 -7.12 7.32 -3.84
CA CYS A 7 -7.32 6.14 -4.67
C CYS A 7 -8.04 5.01 -3.91
N LEU A 8 -7.67 4.78 -2.65
CA LEU A 8 -8.33 3.79 -1.79
C LEU A 8 -9.81 4.12 -1.56
N LYS A 9 -10.11 5.39 -1.24
CA LYS A 9 -11.50 5.87 -1.07
C LYS A 9 -12.33 5.65 -2.32
N LEU A 10 -11.79 6.01 -3.50
CA LEU A 10 -12.49 5.81 -4.78
C LEU A 10 -12.70 4.34 -5.12
N LYS A 11 -11.68 3.49 -4.90
CA LYS A 11 -11.74 2.08 -5.29
C LYS A 11 -12.62 1.24 -4.39
N PHE A 12 -12.60 1.52 -3.09
CA PHE A 12 -13.26 0.71 -2.08
C PHE A 12 -14.45 1.42 -1.39
N GLU A 13 -14.99 2.46 -2.01
CA GLU A 13 -16.19 3.16 -1.54
C GLU A 13 -17.36 2.20 -1.28
N SER A 14 -17.63 1.31 -2.23
CA SER A 14 -18.72 0.31 -2.12
C SER A 14 -18.48 -0.74 -1.02
N GLU A 15 -17.24 -0.90 -0.58
CA GLU A 15 -16.86 -1.79 0.52
C GLU A 15 -16.78 -1.06 1.88
N GLY A 16 -17.16 0.21 1.91
CA GLY A 16 -17.15 1.03 3.13
C GLY A 16 -15.75 1.29 3.65
N TYR A 17 -14.84 1.74 2.77
CA TYR A 17 -13.47 2.08 3.16
C TYR A 17 -13.43 3.16 4.25
N GLN A 18 -12.63 2.94 5.27
CA GLN A 18 -12.37 3.88 6.35
C GLN A 18 -10.85 4.08 6.52
N GLU A 19 -10.41 5.31 6.37
CA GLU A 19 -9.04 5.74 6.66
C GLU A 19 -8.80 5.77 8.17
N LEU A 20 -7.61 5.37 8.61
CA LEU A 20 -7.11 5.51 9.97
C LEU A 20 -5.91 6.47 9.95
N PRO A 21 -6.10 7.73 10.36
CA PRO A 21 -4.99 8.68 10.42
C PRO A 21 -3.90 8.24 11.39
N ALA A 22 -2.63 8.27 10.94
CA ALA A 22 -1.48 7.79 11.70
C ALA A 22 -1.00 8.71 12.83
N TRP A 23 -1.69 9.82 13.10
CA TRP A 23 -1.20 10.83 14.05
C TRP A 23 -1.09 10.33 15.50
N GLN A 24 -1.79 9.27 15.87
CA GLN A 24 -1.73 8.63 17.19
C GLN A 24 -0.89 7.36 17.24
N GLY A 25 -0.17 7.08 16.17
CA GLY A 25 0.63 5.86 16.04
C GLY A 25 0.15 4.99 14.88
N ASP A 26 1.06 4.24 14.33
CA ASP A 26 0.83 3.29 13.25
C ASP A 26 0.62 1.89 13.84
N MET A 27 -0.59 1.38 13.76
CA MET A 27 -0.96 0.04 14.23
C MET A 27 -0.66 -1.06 13.19
N GLY A 28 0.08 -0.74 12.13
CA GLY A 28 0.35 -1.64 11.00
C GLY A 28 -0.73 -1.62 9.93
N ILE A 29 -1.67 -0.67 10.01
CA ILE A 29 -2.70 -0.41 9.00
C ILE A 29 -3.01 1.09 8.93
N GLU A 30 -3.26 1.59 7.72
CA GLU A 30 -3.63 2.99 7.45
C GLU A 30 -5.10 3.15 7.05
N GLY A 31 -5.81 2.05 6.89
CA GLY A 31 -7.22 2.03 6.59
C GLY A 31 -7.75 0.61 6.44
N PHE A 32 -9.06 0.47 6.46
CA PHE A 32 -9.73 -0.82 6.33
C PHE A 32 -11.09 -0.69 5.60
N THR A 33 -11.59 -1.82 5.08
CA THR A 33 -12.94 -1.94 4.55
C THR A 33 -13.84 -2.76 5.49
N ARG A 34 -15.15 -2.62 5.34
CA ARG A 34 -16.12 -3.46 6.06
C ARG A 34 -16.09 -4.93 5.63
N THR A 35 -15.47 -5.23 4.49
CA THR A 35 -15.26 -6.59 3.97
C THR A 35 -14.00 -7.28 4.50
N GLY A 36 -13.24 -6.60 5.38
CA GLY A 36 -12.06 -7.18 6.03
C GLY A 36 -10.74 -7.01 5.27
N LYS A 37 -10.66 -6.09 4.32
CA LYS A 37 -9.38 -5.68 3.74
C LYS A 37 -8.77 -4.58 4.59
N VAL A 38 -7.49 -4.69 4.91
CA VAL A 38 -6.71 -3.63 5.56
C VAL A 38 -5.50 -3.26 4.70
N PHE A 39 -5.08 -2.01 4.78
CA PHE A 39 -4.08 -1.45 3.88
C PHE A 39 -2.94 -0.80 4.64
N GLN A 40 -1.72 -1.03 4.15
CA GLN A 40 -0.50 -0.38 4.60
C GLN A 40 0.27 0.14 3.39
N CYS A 41 0.51 1.45 3.33
CA CYS A 41 1.27 2.08 2.26
C CYS A 41 2.77 2.11 2.59
N TYR A 42 3.58 1.95 1.58
CA TYR A 42 5.01 2.13 1.64
C TYR A 42 5.52 2.79 0.37
N CYS A 43 6.13 3.95 0.50
CA CYS A 43 6.83 4.61 -0.59
C CYS A 43 8.33 4.58 -0.28
N PRO A 44 9.17 3.99 -1.14
CA PRO A 44 10.62 4.09 -1.00
C PRO A 44 11.06 5.55 -0.94
N ASP A 45 11.99 5.86 -0.06
CA ASP A 45 12.57 7.19 0.14
C ASP A 45 13.73 7.50 -0.82
N ASP A 46 14.14 6.52 -1.63
CA ASP A 46 15.21 6.63 -2.61
C ASP A 46 15.01 5.60 -3.75
N ASP A 47 15.72 5.76 -4.86
CA ASP A 47 15.76 4.79 -5.96
C ASP A 47 16.77 3.68 -5.65
N TYR A 48 16.32 2.69 -4.90
CA TYR A 48 17.15 1.56 -4.49
C TYR A 48 17.37 0.56 -5.61
N ASP A 49 18.55 -0.08 -5.61
CA ASP A 49 18.76 -1.29 -6.42
C ASP A 49 17.76 -2.39 -6.02
N PRO A 50 17.47 -3.37 -6.91
CA PRO A 50 16.44 -4.38 -6.67
C PRO A 50 16.62 -5.22 -5.40
N SER A 51 17.88 -5.45 -4.96
CA SER A 51 18.17 -6.23 -3.75
C SER A 51 17.86 -5.42 -2.49
N THR A 52 18.34 -4.21 -2.43
CA THR A 52 18.12 -3.28 -1.31
C THR A 52 16.63 -2.95 -1.17
N LEU A 53 15.94 -2.69 -2.29
CA LEU A 53 14.49 -2.46 -2.29
C LEU A 53 13.73 -3.65 -1.70
N TYR A 54 14.09 -4.87 -2.14
CA TYR A 54 13.48 -6.10 -1.62
C TYR A 54 13.66 -6.21 -0.10
N GLU A 55 14.87 -5.99 0.41
CA GLU A 55 15.13 -6.07 1.86
C GLU A 55 14.28 -5.06 2.65
N LYS A 56 14.23 -3.81 2.18
CA LYS A 56 13.43 -2.76 2.82
C LYS A 56 11.93 -3.08 2.82
N GLN A 57 11.39 -3.53 1.69
CA GLN A 57 9.98 -3.91 1.57
C GLN A 57 9.65 -5.13 2.44
N ARG A 58 10.47 -6.17 2.42
CA ARG A 58 10.34 -7.36 3.26
C ARG A 58 10.34 -7.01 4.76
N ASP A 59 11.27 -6.17 5.18
CA ASP A 59 11.41 -5.75 6.57
C ASP A 59 10.22 -4.88 7.01
N LYS A 60 9.75 -3.99 6.14
CA LYS A 60 8.56 -3.17 6.39
C LYS A 60 7.32 -4.04 6.57
N ILE A 61 7.06 -4.99 5.67
CA ILE A 61 5.97 -5.94 5.78
C ILE A 61 6.03 -6.69 7.12
N SER A 62 7.20 -7.23 7.47
CA SER A 62 7.37 -7.99 8.71
C SER A 62 7.13 -7.15 9.96
N LYS A 63 7.63 -5.90 9.97
CA LYS A 63 7.47 -4.96 11.09
C LYS A 63 6.01 -4.53 11.27
N ASP A 64 5.31 -4.24 10.16
CA ASP A 64 3.93 -3.76 10.24
C ASP A 64 2.96 -4.88 10.58
N LEU A 65 3.16 -6.09 10.06
CA LEU A 65 2.40 -7.26 10.50
C LEU A 65 2.59 -7.54 12.01
N ALA A 66 3.81 -7.38 12.55
CA ALA A 66 4.05 -7.54 13.98
C ALA A 66 3.30 -6.49 14.84
N LYS A 67 2.98 -5.32 14.28
CA LYS A 67 2.15 -4.32 14.97
C LYS A 67 0.70 -4.79 15.16
N LEU A 68 0.18 -5.66 14.28
CA LEU A 68 -1.16 -6.24 14.46
C LEU A 68 -1.27 -7.04 15.76
N GLU A 69 -0.24 -7.82 16.09
CA GLU A 69 -0.20 -8.56 17.37
C GLU A 69 -0.06 -7.63 18.57
N LYS A 70 0.83 -6.64 18.44
CA LYS A 70 1.12 -5.69 19.52
C LYS A 70 -0.08 -4.82 19.87
N ASN A 71 -0.91 -4.47 18.89
CA ASN A 71 -2.02 -3.53 19.04
C ASN A 71 -3.39 -4.23 18.95
N LEU A 72 -3.48 -5.53 19.26
CA LEU A 72 -4.72 -6.33 19.15
C LEU A 72 -5.93 -5.66 19.80
N THR A 73 -5.78 -5.17 21.03
CA THR A 73 -6.88 -4.56 21.79
C THR A 73 -7.40 -3.30 21.11
N GLU A 74 -6.51 -2.44 20.68
CA GLU A 74 -6.86 -1.19 20.00
C GLU A 74 -7.47 -1.45 18.62
N LEU A 75 -6.89 -2.37 17.86
CA LEU A 75 -7.44 -2.77 16.54
C LEU A 75 -8.84 -3.37 16.66
N LYS A 76 -9.14 -4.14 17.70
CA LYS A 76 -10.51 -4.63 17.96
C LYS A 76 -11.49 -3.49 18.17
N ASP A 77 -11.08 -2.42 18.81
CA ASP A 77 -11.94 -1.26 19.03
C ASP A 77 -12.29 -0.52 17.72
N TYR A 78 -11.39 -0.47 16.77
CA TYR A 78 -11.65 0.11 15.43
C TYR A 78 -12.42 -0.85 14.51
N LEU A 79 -12.01 -2.10 14.46
CA LEU A 79 -12.56 -3.09 13.54
C LEU A 79 -13.95 -3.62 13.98
N LYS A 80 -14.21 -3.67 15.32
CA LYS A 80 -15.42 -4.24 15.92
C LYS A 80 -15.64 -5.70 15.44
N GLU A 81 -16.73 -5.95 14.72
CA GLU A 81 -17.08 -7.28 14.20
C GLU A 81 -16.32 -7.67 12.92
N VAL A 82 -15.58 -6.73 12.34
CA VAL A 82 -14.83 -7.00 11.11
C VAL A 82 -13.61 -7.84 11.42
N LYS A 83 -13.47 -8.99 10.73
CA LYS A 83 -12.25 -9.81 10.74
C LYS A 83 -11.39 -9.44 9.55
N ILE A 84 -10.09 -9.33 9.77
CA ILE A 84 -9.14 -9.06 8.68
C ILE A 84 -8.99 -10.32 7.83
N ALA A 85 -9.48 -10.27 6.60
CA ALA A 85 -9.33 -11.33 5.62
C ALA A 85 -8.08 -11.12 4.74
N ALA A 86 -7.70 -9.87 4.49
CA ALA A 86 -6.51 -9.55 3.72
C ALA A 86 -5.78 -8.33 4.28
N TRP A 87 -4.47 -8.47 4.51
CA TRP A 87 -3.56 -7.36 4.76
C TRP A 87 -2.82 -7.04 3.46
N ILE A 88 -2.99 -5.81 2.98
CA ILE A 88 -2.56 -5.40 1.64
C ILE A 88 -1.44 -4.37 1.77
N PHE A 89 -0.25 -4.75 1.30
CA PHE A 89 0.89 -3.87 1.18
C PHE A 89 0.85 -3.11 -0.15
N LEU A 90 0.80 -1.80 -0.06
CA LEU A 90 0.77 -0.92 -1.22
C LEU A 90 2.13 -0.26 -1.39
N THR A 91 2.72 -0.41 -2.57
CA THR A 91 4.01 0.20 -2.93
C THR A 91 3.95 0.69 -4.38
N PRO A 92 4.67 1.76 -4.76
CA PRO A 92 4.70 2.18 -6.16
C PRO A 92 5.15 1.07 -7.11
N TYR A 93 6.12 0.30 -6.69
CA TYR A 93 6.64 -0.84 -7.46
C TYR A 93 7.35 -1.85 -6.58
N TYR A 94 7.46 -3.08 -7.08
CA TYR A 94 8.36 -4.12 -6.54
C TYR A 94 9.00 -4.87 -7.71
N LYS A 95 10.26 -5.27 -7.56
CA LYS A 95 11.06 -5.86 -8.65
C LYS A 95 11.45 -7.32 -8.40
N ASN A 96 11.29 -7.81 -7.17
CA ASN A 96 11.74 -9.14 -6.79
C ASN A 96 10.55 -10.06 -6.46
N LYS A 97 10.43 -11.17 -7.21
CA LYS A 97 9.38 -12.19 -6.99
C LYS A 97 9.42 -12.84 -5.61
N GLU A 98 10.58 -12.84 -4.94
CA GLU A 98 10.72 -13.38 -3.59
C GLU A 98 9.89 -12.58 -2.56
N LEU A 99 9.52 -11.32 -2.89
CA LEU A 99 8.63 -10.55 -2.04
C LEU A 99 7.21 -11.13 -1.99
N VAL A 100 6.70 -11.62 -3.13
CA VAL A 100 5.40 -12.33 -3.18
C VAL A 100 5.46 -13.60 -2.34
N LYS A 101 6.55 -14.36 -2.44
CA LYS A 101 6.76 -15.56 -1.64
C LYS A 101 6.88 -15.24 -0.13
N HIS A 102 7.53 -14.13 0.20
CA HIS A 102 7.57 -13.64 1.58
C HIS A 102 6.17 -13.34 2.12
N CYS A 103 5.32 -12.64 1.34
CA CYS A 103 3.93 -12.38 1.71
C CYS A 103 3.15 -13.67 1.95
N GLN A 104 3.27 -14.66 1.05
CA GLN A 104 2.61 -15.97 1.20
C GLN A 104 3.06 -16.70 2.48
N ASN A 105 4.36 -16.69 2.77
CA ASN A 105 4.88 -17.28 4.00
C ASN A 105 4.36 -16.56 5.26
N LYS A 106 4.26 -15.24 5.21
CA LYS A 106 3.66 -14.45 6.29
C LYS A 106 2.17 -14.74 6.47
N ALA A 107 1.43 -14.93 5.40
CA ALA A 107 0.03 -15.34 5.50
C ALA A 107 -0.12 -16.68 6.23
N LEU A 108 0.69 -17.69 5.89
CA LEU A 108 0.69 -18.98 6.58
C LEU A 108 1.10 -18.86 8.06
N GLU A 109 2.14 -18.06 8.35
CA GLU A 109 2.58 -17.79 9.73
C GLU A 109 1.45 -17.19 10.57
N TYR A 110 0.76 -16.16 10.05
CA TYR A 110 -0.28 -15.44 10.77
C TYR A 110 -1.58 -16.22 10.90
N ARG A 111 -1.93 -17.08 9.93
CA ARG A 111 -3.04 -18.04 10.08
C ARG A 111 -2.79 -18.99 11.23
N ALA A 112 -1.56 -19.50 11.36
CA ALA A 112 -1.19 -20.43 12.44
C ALA A 112 -1.21 -19.80 13.84
N LYS A 113 -1.16 -18.46 13.95
CA LYS A 113 -1.26 -17.74 15.23
C LYS A 113 -2.68 -17.62 15.74
N GLU A 114 -3.69 -17.85 14.91
CA GLU A 114 -5.11 -17.79 15.27
C GLU A 114 -5.51 -16.50 16.01
N LEU A 115 -4.94 -15.35 15.58
CA LEU A 115 -5.24 -14.07 16.20
C LEU A 115 -6.73 -13.73 16.03
N GLU A 116 -7.38 -13.33 17.12
CA GLU A 116 -8.81 -13.07 17.16
C GLU A 116 -9.32 -12.06 16.13
N ILE A 117 -8.47 -11.08 15.72
CA ILE A 117 -8.83 -10.10 14.69
C ILE A 117 -8.72 -10.63 13.27
N LEU A 118 -8.09 -11.78 13.05
CA LEU A 118 -7.88 -12.33 11.72
C LEU A 118 -8.99 -13.31 11.33
N SER A 119 -9.32 -13.36 10.05
CA SER A 119 -10.12 -14.42 9.47
C SER A 119 -9.30 -15.71 9.35
N HIS A 120 -9.96 -16.87 9.32
CA HIS A 120 -9.30 -18.17 9.16
C HIS A 120 -8.57 -18.30 7.81
N ASP A 121 -9.03 -17.57 6.80
CA ASP A 121 -8.47 -17.50 5.44
C ASP A 121 -7.59 -16.26 5.21
N PHE A 122 -7.14 -15.62 6.30
CA PHE A 122 -6.29 -14.42 6.25
C PHE A 122 -5.18 -14.54 5.20
N ASP A 123 -4.99 -13.49 4.40
CA ASP A 123 -3.94 -13.43 3.39
C ASP A 123 -3.11 -12.15 3.49
N VAL A 124 -1.90 -12.19 2.92
CA VAL A 124 -0.98 -11.06 2.81
C VAL A 124 -0.71 -10.82 1.33
N LEU A 125 -1.17 -9.68 0.83
CA LEU A 125 -1.10 -9.33 -0.59
C LEU A 125 -0.19 -8.12 -0.81
N ILE A 126 0.35 -8.01 -2.01
CA ILE A 126 1.11 -6.84 -2.45
C ILE A 126 0.49 -6.30 -3.74
N TYR A 127 0.25 -5.00 -3.78
CA TYR A 127 -0.21 -4.29 -4.96
C TYR A 127 0.70 -3.11 -5.25
N ASP A 128 0.89 -2.84 -6.52
CA ASP A 128 1.64 -1.69 -7.03
C ASP A 128 0.72 -0.61 -7.63
N GLU A 129 1.31 0.40 -8.24
CA GLU A 129 0.58 1.53 -8.82
C GLU A 129 -0.40 1.12 -9.92
N ASP A 130 -0.13 0.04 -10.67
CA ASP A 130 -0.99 -0.43 -11.74
C ASP A 130 -2.38 -0.85 -11.25
N PHE A 131 -2.48 -1.24 -10.00
CA PHE A 131 -3.75 -1.60 -9.37
C PHE A 131 -4.73 -0.42 -9.24
N PHE A 132 -4.23 0.82 -9.27
CA PHE A 132 -5.00 2.04 -9.05
C PHE A 132 -5.11 2.96 -10.27
N VAL A 133 -4.74 2.50 -11.48
CA VAL A 133 -4.69 3.35 -12.69
C VAL A 133 -6.01 4.10 -12.94
N GLU A 134 -7.16 3.45 -12.79
CA GLU A 134 -8.47 4.10 -13.00
C GLU A 134 -8.76 5.14 -11.92
N GLN A 135 -8.48 4.83 -10.66
CA GLN A 135 -8.69 5.75 -9.54
C GLN A 135 -7.75 6.95 -9.64
N ALA A 136 -6.51 6.73 -10.07
CA ALA A 136 -5.56 7.79 -10.33
C ALA A 136 -6.07 8.75 -11.41
N ARG A 137 -6.61 8.24 -12.51
CA ARG A 137 -7.21 9.06 -13.57
C ARG A 137 -8.37 9.90 -13.06
N ILE A 138 -9.26 9.31 -12.25
CA ILE A 138 -10.40 10.01 -11.67
C ILE A 138 -9.92 11.10 -10.71
N ALA A 139 -8.99 10.79 -9.81
CA ALA A 139 -8.43 11.71 -8.85
C ALA A 139 -7.76 12.91 -9.52
N LEU A 140 -7.04 12.69 -10.60
CA LEU A 140 -6.40 13.73 -11.39
C LEU A 140 -7.42 14.62 -12.13
N GLY A 141 -8.50 14.03 -12.65
CA GLY A 141 -9.56 14.74 -13.36
C GLY A 141 -10.45 15.57 -12.43
N ILE A 142 -10.76 15.07 -11.24
CA ILE A 142 -11.62 15.75 -10.25
C ILE A 142 -10.92 16.99 -9.68
N ASN A 143 -9.62 16.91 -9.42
CA ASN A 143 -8.94 17.98 -8.70
C ASN A 143 -8.51 19.16 -9.59
N GLY A 144 -8.61 19.07 -10.94
CA GLY A 144 -8.14 20.14 -11.84
C GLY A 144 -6.71 20.60 -11.53
N SER A 145 -6.08 19.95 -10.61
CA SER A 145 -4.79 20.26 -10.03
C SER A 145 -3.75 19.69 -10.97
N LYS A 146 -2.87 20.53 -11.46
CA LYS A 146 -1.59 20.04 -11.94
C LYS A 146 -1.00 19.22 -10.80
N ILE A 147 -0.72 17.95 -11.04
CA ILE A 147 0.21 17.24 -10.17
C ILE A 147 1.52 17.96 -10.35
N GLU A 148 1.88 18.77 -9.37
CA GLU A 148 3.27 19.14 -9.17
C GLU A 148 3.97 17.91 -8.63
N ILE A 149 4.41 17.04 -9.53
CA ILE A 149 5.44 16.09 -9.19
C ILE A 149 6.65 16.96 -8.88
N ARG A 150 6.92 17.16 -7.61
CA ARG A 150 8.22 17.70 -7.16
C ARG A 150 9.23 16.59 -7.42
N VAL A 151 9.68 16.51 -8.65
CA VAL A 151 10.93 15.81 -8.96
C VAL A 151 11.99 16.63 -8.26
N ASP A 152 12.63 16.05 -7.27
CA ASP A 152 13.85 16.63 -6.72
C ASP A 152 14.89 16.64 -7.83
N THR A 153 15.07 17.81 -8.46
CA THR A 153 15.99 18.00 -9.59
C THR A 153 17.43 18.15 -9.12
N SER A 154 17.76 17.75 -7.90
CA SER A 154 19.14 17.75 -7.40
C SER A 154 20.06 16.76 -8.13
N ASN A 155 19.49 15.84 -8.92
CA ASN A 155 20.19 15.00 -9.88
C ASN A 155 19.64 15.28 -11.29
N ASP A 156 20.07 16.36 -11.90
CA ASP A 156 19.80 16.69 -13.30
C ASP A 156 20.39 15.60 -14.24
N VAL A 157 19.66 14.52 -14.40
CA VAL A 157 19.78 13.69 -15.59
C VAL A 157 18.70 14.16 -16.55
N ASP A 158 19.13 14.70 -17.68
CA ASP A 158 18.32 15.28 -18.75
C ASP A 158 17.15 14.41 -19.21
N TRP A 159 16.04 14.43 -18.48
CA TRP A 159 14.79 13.86 -18.96
C TRP A 159 14.16 14.71 -20.09
N LYS A 160 14.64 15.96 -20.28
CA LYS A 160 14.17 16.85 -21.35
C LYS A 160 14.47 16.29 -22.73
N ASP A 161 15.57 15.57 -22.90
CA ASP A 161 15.96 15.00 -24.18
C ASP A 161 15.30 13.66 -24.51
N SER A 162 14.77 12.94 -23.52
CA SER A 162 14.10 11.66 -23.75
C SER A 162 12.61 11.77 -24.13
N ASN A 163 12.01 12.95 -24.06
CA ASN A 163 10.59 13.18 -24.36
C ASN A 163 10.30 13.82 -25.72
N ILE A 164 11.33 14.02 -26.57
CA ILE A 164 11.16 14.68 -27.88
C ILE A 164 10.60 13.72 -28.94
N ASP A 165 10.70 12.42 -28.77
CA ASP A 165 10.32 11.41 -29.80
C ASP A 165 8.88 10.87 -29.72
N ARG A 166 8.01 11.41 -28.87
CA ARG A 166 6.61 10.96 -28.78
C ARG A 166 5.59 11.84 -29.51
N LYS A 167 6.05 12.68 -30.45
CA LYS A 167 5.16 13.51 -31.30
C LYS A 167 5.10 13.06 -32.76
N SER A 168 5.00 11.78 -33.00
CA SER A 168 4.65 11.32 -34.36
C SER A 168 4.00 9.94 -34.30
N VAL A 169 2.74 9.90 -33.91
CA VAL A 169 1.77 8.96 -34.47
C VAL A 169 0.44 9.70 -34.51
N VAL A 170 0.12 10.19 -35.69
CA VAL A 170 -1.24 10.55 -36.12
C VAL A 170 -1.98 9.28 -36.46
#